data_43667078bb29cfb294a7add9d22cd97d
#
_entry.id   43667078bb29cfb294a7add9d22cd97d
#
_cell.length_a   1.000
_cell.length_b   1.000
_cell.length_c   1.000
_cell.angle_alpha   90.00
_cell.angle_beta   90.00
_cell.angle_gamma   90.00
#
_symmetry.space_group_name_H-M   'P 1'
#
loop_
_entity.id
_entity.type
_entity.pdbx_description
1 polymer ?
#
loop_
_entity_poly.entity_id
_entity_poly.type
_entity_poly.pdbx_seq_one_letter_code
_entity_poly.pdbx_strand_id
1 'polypeptide(L)'
;MALPNINFVKSTSGLGRALDGTDYISAHLHYYATGATLPSGFTSSDRIKKIFSVSDAETLGITNTHLGETKAVAKVVIGGTPAIGDTLKVTYTGILGLETVLNTYALVSGEETTAITAATAYVAQINAGTQTHGFSATNVGGTSATILLSTKAGEGIFPNTGTPYVATVTGGNTQVTTQPIGTGSTVLGIAGWIDTLYYHISEYFRIQPKGQLYVGLYEEEASTYTFAALTLMQNYAMGEIKQASVFQKNVVFATAQCAALQAIATANEAVYKPLQIILNAEISATGSVASLVDLSTQTAPNVSVCIAQDGANDGYYIYKATNKSVGSCGAMLGAVSLALVSESIAWVGKFNMALGSELDTIAFSNGQLYSALADSQFESLNNYSYTFLRKLTGIAGSYWSDSRTTITPASDYSTIENNRVYQKITRVVRANMLPALSSPLKVNADGTLTNATIGYFETLANNPLVQMEADGELSAHKIIINPAQDVLATSTLELTLQNVPLGVARIIKVNVGFVKSV
;
A
#
# COMPACT_ATOMS: atom_id res chain seq x y z
N MET A 1 -61.31 -10.31 1.34
CA MET A 1 -60.35 -9.23 1.01
C MET A 1 -59.89 -8.61 2.31
N ALA A 2 -58.59 -8.60 2.52
CA ALA A 2 -58.04 -7.89 3.68
C ALA A 2 -58.22 -6.38 3.47
N LEU A 3 -58.54 -5.65 4.54
CA LEU A 3 -58.65 -4.18 4.49
C LEU A 3 -57.32 -3.55 4.08
N PRO A 4 -57.31 -2.47 3.30
CA PRO A 4 -56.12 -1.73 2.97
C PRO A 4 -55.38 -1.30 4.24
N ASN A 5 -54.11 -1.66 4.35
CA ASN A 5 -53.25 -1.37 5.52
C ASN A 5 -51.81 -1.18 5.09
N ILE A 6 -51.06 -0.36 5.84
CA ILE A 6 -49.61 -0.20 5.69
C ILE A 6 -48.93 -1.18 6.63
N ASN A 7 -48.28 -2.20 6.06
CA ASN A 7 -47.53 -3.16 6.87
C ASN A 7 -46.07 -2.75 7.00
N PHE A 8 -45.61 -2.56 8.23
CA PHE A 8 -44.20 -2.38 8.55
C PHE A 8 -43.55 -3.75 8.75
N VAL A 9 -42.64 -4.10 7.85
CA VAL A 9 -41.84 -5.33 7.98
C VAL A 9 -40.49 -4.95 8.56
N LYS A 10 -40.17 -5.49 9.73
CA LYS A 10 -38.84 -5.29 10.34
C LYS A 10 -37.81 -6.09 9.53
N SER A 11 -36.98 -5.41 8.76
CA SER A 11 -35.86 -6.03 8.07
C SER A 11 -34.72 -6.32 9.04
N THR A 12 -34.19 -7.53 9.04
CA THR A 12 -33.02 -7.95 9.83
C THR A 12 -31.72 -7.84 9.05
N SER A 13 -31.74 -7.28 7.84
CA SER A 13 -30.54 -7.08 7.02
C SER A 13 -29.76 -5.87 7.52
N GLY A 14 -28.85 -6.14 8.43
CA GLY A 14 -27.62 -5.43 8.68
C GLY A 14 -27.69 -4.00 9.18
N LEU A 15 -27.16 -3.75 10.34
CA LEU A 15 -26.74 -2.43 10.83
C LEU A 15 -25.57 -1.83 9.99
N GLY A 16 -25.05 -2.59 9.02
CA GLY A 16 -24.07 -2.12 8.05
C GLY A 16 -24.75 -1.28 6.96
N ARG A 17 -24.74 0.04 7.11
CA ARG A 17 -25.13 0.93 6.02
C ARG A 17 -24.17 0.72 4.85
N ALA A 18 -24.69 0.41 3.67
CA ALA A 18 -23.87 0.46 2.44
C ALA A 18 -23.30 1.88 2.28
N LEU A 19 -22.09 1.99 1.75
CA LEU A 19 -21.54 3.28 1.38
C LEU A 19 -22.35 3.82 0.22
N ASP A 20 -22.80 5.07 0.33
CA ASP A 20 -23.49 5.76 -0.75
C ASP A 20 -22.47 6.17 -1.83
N GLY A 21 -22.85 6.02 -3.11
CA GLY A 21 -21.99 6.38 -4.24
C GLY A 21 -20.96 5.31 -4.61
N THR A 22 -19.99 5.69 -5.44
CA THR A 22 -18.93 4.81 -5.97
C THR A 22 -17.52 5.36 -5.75
N ASP A 23 -17.39 6.48 -5.03
CA ASP A 23 -16.11 7.20 -4.88
C ASP A 23 -15.08 6.46 -4.02
N TYR A 24 -15.50 5.42 -3.29
CA TYR A 24 -14.67 4.53 -2.48
C TYR A 24 -14.06 3.35 -3.27
N ILE A 25 -14.49 3.10 -4.52
CA ILE A 25 -14.00 1.97 -5.32
C ILE A 25 -12.54 2.20 -5.70
N SER A 26 -11.68 1.29 -5.25
CA SER A 26 -10.24 1.40 -5.32
C SER A 26 -9.62 0.24 -6.09
N ALA A 27 -8.36 0.40 -6.50
CA ALA A 27 -7.55 -0.68 -7.07
C ALA A 27 -6.17 -0.75 -6.40
N HIS A 28 -5.61 -1.95 -6.32
CA HIS A 28 -4.22 -2.17 -5.97
C HIS A 28 -3.54 -2.95 -7.10
N LEU A 29 -2.60 -2.31 -7.78
CA LEU A 29 -1.74 -2.94 -8.76
C LEU A 29 -0.46 -3.39 -8.07
N HIS A 30 -0.24 -4.70 -8.07
CA HIS A 30 0.95 -5.31 -7.48
C HIS A 30 1.79 -5.97 -8.56
N TYR A 31 3.03 -5.53 -8.70
CA TYR A 31 4.00 -6.16 -9.57
C TYR A 31 4.78 -7.24 -8.81
N TYR A 32 4.95 -8.41 -9.44
CA TYR A 32 5.69 -9.55 -8.90
C TYR A 32 6.79 -10.00 -9.88
N ALA A 33 7.82 -10.66 -9.35
CA ALA A 33 8.96 -11.10 -10.16
C ALA A 33 8.53 -12.10 -11.24
N THR A 34 9.07 -11.95 -12.44
CA THR A 34 8.80 -12.86 -13.57
C THR A 34 9.05 -14.32 -13.18
N GLY A 35 8.10 -15.18 -13.51
CA GLY A 35 8.14 -16.61 -13.21
C GLY A 35 7.76 -16.99 -11.78
N ALA A 36 7.36 -16.04 -10.93
CA ALA A 36 6.87 -16.35 -9.59
C ALA A 36 5.49 -17.02 -9.66
N THR A 37 5.23 -17.92 -8.72
CA THR A 37 3.94 -18.62 -8.61
C THR A 37 2.85 -17.66 -8.17
N LEU A 38 1.73 -17.64 -8.91
CA LEU A 38 0.55 -16.87 -8.57
C LEU A 38 -0.25 -17.54 -7.44
N PRO A 39 -1.00 -16.75 -6.63
CA PRO A 39 -2.01 -17.28 -5.73
C PRO A 39 -3.07 -18.10 -6.48
N SER A 40 -3.67 -19.10 -5.84
CA SER A 40 -4.55 -20.08 -6.47
C SER A 40 -5.76 -19.50 -7.20
N GLY A 41 -6.22 -18.32 -6.81
CA GLY A 41 -7.34 -17.61 -7.45
C GLY A 41 -6.97 -16.83 -8.71
N PHE A 42 -5.69 -16.82 -9.11
CA PHE A 42 -5.19 -16.05 -10.27
C PHE A 42 -4.52 -16.95 -11.28
N THR A 43 -4.61 -16.56 -12.55
CA THR A 43 -3.91 -17.20 -13.65
C THR A 43 -3.25 -16.15 -14.56
N SER A 44 -2.39 -16.57 -15.48
CA SER A 44 -1.78 -15.65 -16.46
C SER A 44 -2.79 -14.92 -17.36
N SER A 45 -4.01 -15.48 -17.52
CA SER A 45 -5.12 -14.89 -18.28
C SER A 45 -6.19 -14.20 -17.42
N ASP A 46 -6.21 -14.47 -16.11
CA ASP A 46 -7.19 -13.93 -15.16
C ASP A 46 -6.45 -13.29 -13.98
N ARG A 47 -5.93 -12.08 -14.22
CA ARG A 47 -5.00 -11.34 -13.34
C ARG A 47 -5.68 -10.32 -12.44
N ILE A 48 -7.00 -10.11 -12.59
CA ILE A 48 -7.72 -9.05 -11.89
C ILE A 48 -8.89 -9.66 -11.13
N LYS A 49 -8.97 -9.36 -9.84
CA LYS A 49 -10.09 -9.80 -8.97
C LYS A 49 -10.65 -8.63 -8.19
N LYS A 50 -11.96 -8.63 -7.98
CA LYS A 50 -12.65 -7.70 -7.10
C LYS A 50 -12.88 -8.39 -5.76
N ILE A 51 -12.49 -7.75 -4.67
CA ILE A 51 -12.63 -8.26 -3.31
C ILE A 51 -13.28 -7.21 -2.40
N PHE A 52 -13.92 -7.66 -1.33
CA PHE A 52 -14.68 -6.83 -0.39
C PHE A 52 -14.17 -6.99 1.05
N SER A 53 -13.25 -7.91 1.28
CA SER A 53 -12.68 -8.21 2.59
C SER A 53 -11.30 -8.87 2.47
N VAL A 54 -10.57 -8.93 3.57
CA VAL A 54 -9.33 -9.72 3.67
C VAL A 54 -9.63 -11.21 3.48
N SER A 55 -10.77 -11.71 3.98
CA SER A 55 -11.16 -13.12 3.81
C SER A 55 -11.38 -13.51 2.35
N ASP A 56 -11.87 -12.57 1.50
CA ASP A 56 -11.97 -12.81 0.06
C ASP A 56 -10.57 -12.99 -0.55
N ALA A 57 -9.59 -12.18 -0.13
CA ALA A 57 -8.21 -12.32 -0.56
C ALA A 57 -7.61 -13.68 -0.15
N GLU A 58 -7.85 -14.11 1.09
CA GLU A 58 -7.41 -15.42 1.60
C GLU A 58 -8.03 -16.57 0.80
N THR A 59 -9.31 -16.48 0.42
CA THR A 59 -9.97 -17.46 -0.45
C THR A 59 -9.32 -17.55 -1.82
N LEU A 60 -8.75 -16.45 -2.32
CA LEU A 60 -7.99 -16.40 -3.56
C LEU A 60 -6.53 -16.85 -3.40
N GLY A 61 -6.12 -17.31 -2.22
CA GLY A 61 -4.76 -17.77 -1.93
C GLY A 61 -3.76 -16.65 -1.62
N ILE A 62 -4.25 -15.43 -1.36
CA ILE A 62 -3.41 -14.33 -0.88
C ILE A 62 -3.40 -14.40 0.65
N THR A 63 -2.33 -14.95 1.21
CA THR A 63 -2.20 -15.20 2.65
C THR A 63 -0.83 -14.76 3.16
N ASN A 64 -0.69 -14.57 4.46
CA ASN A 64 0.58 -14.29 5.13
C ASN A 64 1.33 -15.57 5.57
N THR A 65 1.22 -16.62 4.80
CA THR A 65 1.84 -17.93 5.10
C THR A 65 3.21 -18.09 4.44
N HIS A 66 3.84 -17.01 3.99
CA HIS A 66 5.15 -16.96 3.35
C HIS A 66 5.22 -17.82 2.08
N LEU A 67 4.12 -17.88 1.32
CA LEU A 67 4.03 -18.66 0.09
C LEU A 67 5.07 -18.15 -0.93
N GLY A 68 5.83 -19.11 -1.49
CA GLY A 68 6.91 -18.81 -2.43
C GLY A 68 8.24 -18.39 -1.77
N GLU A 69 8.34 -18.46 -0.44
CA GLU A 69 9.60 -18.27 0.26
C GLU A 69 10.59 -19.42 -0.02
N THR A 70 11.85 -19.08 -0.23
CA THR A 70 12.97 -20.01 -0.12
C THR A 70 13.62 -19.82 1.24
N LYS A 71 13.53 -20.83 2.12
CA LYS A 71 14.15 -20.77 3.45
C LYS A 71 15.67 -20.79 3.34
N ALA A 72 16.33 -19.92 4.08
CA ALA A 72 17.78 -19.96 4.20
C ALA A 72 18.24 -21.26 4.88
N VAL A 73 19.39 -21.78 4.45
CA VAL A 73 20.01 -22.94 5.07
C VAL A 73 21.39 -22.58 5.57
N ALA A 74 21.56 -22.62 6.90
CA ALA A 74 22.83 -22.43 7.57
C ALA A 74 23.55 -23.77 7.75
N LYS A 75 24.86 -23.72 7.98
CA LYS A 75 25.70 -24.89 8.20
C LYS A 75 26.38 -24.82 9.57
N VAL A 76 26.22 -25.88 10.35
CA VAL A 76 26.91 -26.09 11.63
C VAL A 76 27.74 -27.35 11.53
N VAL A 77 29.00 -27.28 11.92
CA VAL A 77 29.95 -28.41 11.90
C VAL A 77 30.35 -28.74 13.31
N ILE A 78 30.14 -29.99 13.71
CA ILE A 78 30.65 -30.55 14.96
C ILE A 78 32.03 -31.15 14.69
N GLY A 79 32.97 -30.86 15.52
CA GLY A 79 34.36 -31.34 15.44
C GLY A 79 34.90 -31.72 16.81
N GLY A 80 36.19 -32.03 16.83
CA GLY A 80 36.86 -32.51 18.04
C GLY A 80 36.53 -33.95 18.38
N THR A 81 36.63 -34.31 19.64
CA THR A 81 36.29 -35.61 20.20
C THR A 81 35.17 -35.45 21.21
N PRO A 82 33.92 -35.55 20.77
CA PRO A 82 32.77 -35.37 21.65
C PRO A 82 32.84 -36.31 22.87
N ALA A 83 32.47 -35.82 24.01
CA ALA A 83 32.46 -36.55 25.27
C ALA A 83 31.09 -36.48 25.95
N ILE A 84 30.75 -37.50 26.73
CA ILE A 84 29.53 -37.52 27.54
C ILE A 84 29.58 -36.34 28.49
N GLY A 85 28.45 -35.59 28.56
CA GLY A 85 28.32 -34.37 29.37
C GLY A 85 28.68 -33.08 28.64
N ASP A 86 29.31 -33.14 27.46
CA ASP A 86 29.47 -31.93 26.62
C ASP A 86 28.09 -31.46 26.17
N THR A 87 27.84 -30.13 26.26
CA THR A 87 26.55 -29.55 25.94
C THR A 87 26.65 -28.73 24.66
N LEU A 88 25.84 -29.09 23.66
CA LEU A 88 25.70 -28.38 22.39
C LEU A 88 24.51 -27.43 22.47
N LYS A 89 24.72 -26.18 22.04
CA LYS A 89 23.66 -25.16 21.95
C LYS A 89 23.82 -24.36 20.65
N VAL A 90 22.71 -24.21 19.91
CA VAL A 90 22.63 -23.28 18.79
C VAL A 90 21.54 -22.26 19.09
N THR A 91 21.84 -21.00 18.88
CA THR A 91 20.92 -19.89 19.00
C THR A 91 20.79 -19.18 17.65
N TYR A 92 19.64 -18.58 17.43
CA TYR A 92 19.35 -17.75 16.27
C TYR A 92 18.78 -16.42 16.71
N THR A 93 19.34 -15.32 16.21
CA THR A 93 18.80 -13.98 16.42
C THR A 93 18.00 -13.58 15.18
N GLY A 94 16.67 -13.50 15.30
CA GLY A 94 15.74 -13.19 14.20
C GLY A 94 15.63 -11.70 13.89
N ILE A 95 14.76 -11.36 12.94
CA ILE A 95 14.50 -10.00 12.42
C ILE A 95 14.24 -8.98 13.54
N LEU A 96 13.51 -9.38 14.59
CA LEU A 96 13.19 -8.49 15.72
C LEU A 96 14.29 -8.40 16.78
N GLY A 97 15.44 -8.98 16.53
CA GLY A 97 16.55 -9.02 17.50
C GLY A 97 16.33 -10.01 18.66
N LEU A 98 15.28 -10.82 18.60
CA LEU A 98 14.98 -11.83 19.62
C LEU A 98 15.79 -13.08 19.38
N GLU A 99 16.49 -13.54 20.44
CA GLU A 99 17.21 -14.80 20.41
C GLU A 99 16.27 -15.99 20.59
N THR A 100 16.38 -16.95 19.69
CA THR A 100 15.70 -18.24 19.78
C THR A 100 16.73 -19.32 20.02
N VAL A 101 16.60 -20.08 21.10
CA VAL A 101 17.42 -21.25 21.35
C VAL A 101 16.82 -22.44 20.60
N LEU A 102 17.55 -23.01 19.62
CA LEU A 102 17.03 -24.13 18.82
C LEU A 102 16.97 -25.42 19.63
N ASN A 103 17.94 -25.66 20.46
CA ASN A 103 17.95 -26.63 21.56
C ASN A 103 19.25 -26.48 22.37
N THR A 104 19.22 -26.94 23.61
CA THR A 104 20.41 -27.16 24.43
C THR A 104 20.45 -28.65 24.74
N TYR A 105 21.44 -29.36 24.23
CA TYR A 105 21.54 -30.80 24.32
C TYR A 105 22.86 -31.25 24.91
N ALA A 106 22.79 -31.96 26.02
CA ALA A 106 23.94 -32.64 26.62
C ALA A 106 24.11 -34.04 26.02
N LEU A 107 25.31 -34.37 25.57
CA LEU A 107 25.63 -35.71 25.09
C LEU A 107 25.52 -36.71 26.25
N VAL A 108 24.67 -37.72 26.11
CA VAL A 108 24.29 -38.60 27.25
C VAL A 108 24.66 -40.06 27.04
N SER A 109 24.93 -40.50 25.81
CA SER A 109 25.14 -41.89 25.46
C SER A 109 26.59 -42.14 25.03
N GLY A 110 27.15 -43.32 25.38
CA GLY A 110 28.47 -43.75 24.92
C GLY A 110 28.58 -43.92 23.39
N GLU A 111 27.47 -43.89 22.69
CA GLU A 111 27.41 -43.91 21.22
C GLU A 111 27.62 -42.53 20.58
N GLU A 112 27.53 -41.45 21.35
CA GLU A 112 27.66 -40.06 20.89
C GLU A 112 29.11 -39.53 21.00
N THR A 113 30.09 -40.38 20.98
CA THR A 113 31.51 -40.07 21.14
C THR A 113 32.25 -39.70 19.86
N THR A 114 31.58 -39.70 18.72
CA THR A 114 32.12 -39.21 17.46
C THR A 114 31.38 -37.95 17.01
N ALA A 115 32.06 -37.08 16.26
CA ALA A 115 31.43 -35.86 15.73
C ALA A 115 30.19 -36.19 14.87
N ILE A 116 30.16 -37.31 14.18
CA ILE A 116 29.03 -37.76 13.35
C ILE A 116 27.83 -38.15 14.25
N THR A 117 28.07 -39.01 15.25
CA THR A 117 26.99 -39.46 16.13
C THR A 117 26.44 -38.33 17.00
N ALA A 118 27.29 -37.46 17.48
CA ALA A 118 26.88 -36.23 18.18
C ALA A 118 26.03 -35.29 17.29
N ALA A 119 26.43 -35.11 16.03
CA ALA A 119 25.65 -34.33 15.07
C ALA A 119 24.28 -34.98 14.81
N THR A 120 24.21 -36.29 14.67
CA THR A 120 22.95 -37.02 14.44
C THR A 120 22.01 -36.91 15.62
N ALA A 121 22.51 -37.08 16.84
CA ALA A 121 21.73 -36.87 18.06
C ALA A 121 21.20 -35.45 18.18
N TYR A 122 22.06 -34.47 17.90
CA TYR A 122 21.65 -33.04 17.98
C TYR A 122 20.63 -32.66 16.91
N VAL A 123 20.74 -33.18 15.69
CA VAL A 123 19.69 -33.03 14.64
C VAL A 123 18.34 -33.56 15.13
N ALA A 124 18.31 -34.72 15.78
CA ALA A 124 17.07 -35.28 16.32
C ALA A 124 16.44 -34.35 17.39
N GLN A 125 17.27 -33.74 18.24
CA GLN A 125 16.85 -32.80 19.27
C GLN A 125 16.30 -31.48 18.69
N ILE A 126 16.98 -30.92 17.69
CA ILE A 126 16.46 -29.72 16.98
C ILE A 126 15.11 -30.02 16.35
N ASN A 127 14.99 -31.15 15.65
CA ASN A 127 13.75 -31.53 14.97
C ASN A 127 12.59 -31.84 15.95
N ALA A 128 12.88 -32.34 17.14
CA ALA A 128 11.88 -32.51 18.19
C ALA A 128 11.26 -31.16 18.63
N GLY A 129 12.02 -30.07 18.55
CA GLY A 129 11.57 -28.71 18.86
C GLY A 129 10.97 -27.93 17.69
N THR A 130 10.89 -28.49 16.49
CA THR A 130 10.46 -27.76 15.26
C THR A 130 9.09 -27.09 15.42
N GLN A 131 8.14 -27.72 16.07
CA GLN A 131 6.81 -27.15 16.31
C GLN A 131 6.84 -25.90 17.20
N THR A 132 7.87 -25.76 18.02
CA THR A 132 8.03 -24.63 18.96
C THR A 132 8.81 -23.49 18.34
N HIS A 133 9.94 -23.78 17.68
CA HIS A 133 10.85 -22.72 17.16
C HIS A 133 10.83 -22.58 15.64
N GLY A 134 10.18 -23.48 14.89
CA GLY A 134 10.01 -23.38 13.43
C GLY A 134 11.22 -23.79 12.58
N PHE A 135 12.37 -24.12 13.19
CA PHE A 135 13.58 -24.58 12.51
C PHE A 135 13.58 -26.10 12.31
N SER A 136 14.25 -26.57 11.26
CA SER A 136 14.52 -27.99 11.05
C SER A 136 15.99 -28.21 10.72
N ALA A 137 16.47 -29.43 10.96
CA ALA A 137 17.85 -29.78 10.75
C ALA A 137 17.99 -31.13 10.01
N THR A 138 19.06 -31.26 9.24
CA THR A 138 19.44 -32.52 8.57
C THR A 138 20.97 -32.69 8.61
N ASN A 139 21.45 -33.93 8.62
CA ASN A 139 22.87 -34.22 8.38
C ASN A 139 23.19 -34.27 6.89
N VAL A 140 24.31 -33.72 6.48
CA VAL A 140 24.79 -33.87 5.10
C VAL A 140 25.11 -35.35 4.80
N GLY A 141 24.39 -35.91 3.81
CA GLY A 141 24.60 -37.31 3.38
C GLY A 141 24.31 -38.35 4.46
N GLY A 142 23.65 -38.02 5.57
CA GLY A 142 23.25 -38.96 6.63
C GLY A 142 24.40 -39.48 7.53
N THR A 143 25.65 -39.18 7.18
CA THR A 143 26.87 -39.73 7.85
C THR A 143 27.94 -38.66 8.07
N SER A 144 27.58 -37.38 8.09
CA SER A 144 28.52 -36.26 8.26
C SER A 144 28.34 -35.60 9.63
N ALA A 145 29.46 -35.09 10.17
CA ALA A 145 29.45 -34.20 11.31
C ALA A 145 28.86 -32.77 11.00
N THR A 146 28.42 -32.58 9.78
CA THR A 146 27.84 -31.35 9.28
C THR A 146 26.32 -31.38 9.37
N ILE A 147 25.76 -30.39 10.05
CA ILE A 147 24.32 -30.14 10.20
C ILE A 147 23.92 -29.01 9.26
N LEU A 148 22.88 -29.19 8.49
CA LEU A 148 22.18 -28.15 7.73
C LEU A 148 20.94 -27.73 8.53
N LEU A 149 20.87 -26.43 8.86
CA LEU A 149 19.76 -25.81 9.58
C LEU A 149 18.90 -25.03 8.61
N SER A 150 17.67 -25.48 8.38
CA SER A 150 16.67 -24.71 7.64
C SER A 150 16.01 -23.69 8.56
N THR A 151 16.05 -22.42 8.16
CA THR A 151 15.46 -21.30 8.91
C THR A 151 13.95 -21.46 9.05
N LYS A 152 13.35 -20.91 10.11
CA LYS A 152 11.89 -20.80 10.21
C LYS A 152 11.33 -19.96 9.05
N ALA A 153 10.04 -20.12 8.77
CA ALA A 153 9.37 -19.33 7.74
C ALA A 153 9.31 -17.83 8.10
N GLY A 154 9.28 -16.98 7.07
CA GLY A 154 9.15 -15.54 7.20
C GLY A 154 10.46 -14.76 7.33
N GLU A 155 11.59 -15.41 7.55
CA GLU A 155 12.87 -14.71 7.71
C GLU A 155 13.46 -14.18 6.37
N GLY A 156 13.01 -14.71 5.23
CA GLY A 156 13.41 -14.26 3.89
C GLY A 156 14.91 -14.15 3.71
N ILE A 157 15.39 -12.99 3.27
CA ILE A 157 16.82 -12.75 3.05
C ILE A 157 17.59 -12.36 4.33
N PHE A 158 16.89 -12.09 5.43
CA PHE A 158 17.54 -11.60 6.66
C PHE A 158 18.67 -12.51 7.14
N PRO A 159 18.54 -13.85 7.12
CA PRO A 159 19.61 -14.73 7.53
C PRO A 159 20.86 -14.72 6.62
N ASN A 160 20.73 -14.16 5.40
CA ASN A 160 21.85 -14.12 4.43
C ASN A 160 22.95 -13.14 4.86
N THR A 161 22.66 -12.24 5.77
CA THR A 161 23.57 -11.17 6.20
C THR A 161 23.94 -11.31 7.68
N GLY A 162 25.18 -11.03 8.01
CA GLY A 162 25.67 -11.12 9.37
C GLY A 162 25.94 -12.54 9.87
N THR A 163 25.83 -12.74 11.18
CA THR A 163 26.01 -14.02 11.87
C THR A 163 24.80 -14.31 12.77
N PRO A 164 23.60 -14.53 12.21
CA PRO A 164 22.39 -14.71 13.02
C PRO A 164 22.41 -16.02 13.83
N TYR A 165 23.24 -16.98 13.41
CA TYR A 165 23.43 -18.25 14.11
C TYR A 165 24.70 -18.21 14.96
N VAL A 166 24.56 -18.58 16.24
CA VAL A 166 25.68 -18.77 17.15
C VAL A 166 25.61 -20.17 17.72
N ALA A 167 26.65 -20.97 17.48
CA ALA A 167 26.77 -22.32 18.07
C ALA A 167 27.83 -22.27 19.19
N THR A 168 27.49 -22.85 20.31
CA THR A 168 28.36 -22.91 21.50
C THR A 168 28.42 -24.32 22.02
N VAL A 169 29.55 -24.66 22.63
CA VAL A 169 29.77 -25.90 23.37
C VAL A 169 30.24 -25.57 24.76
N THR A 170 29.72 -26.28 25.75
CA THR A 170 30.23 -26.28 27.10
C THR A 170 30.73 -27.71 27.42
N GLY A 171 32.03 -27.90 27.65
CA GLY A 171 32.68 -29.19 27.84
C GLY A 171 34.09 -29.22 27.23
N GLY A 172 34.80 -30.35 27.36
CA GLY A 172 36.24 -30.34 27.18
C GLY A 172 36.76 -30.42 25.74
N ASN A 173 36.20 -31.28 24.87
CA ASN A 173 36.85 -31.63 23.60
C ASN A 173 35.96 -31.52 22.37
N THR A 174 34.69 -31.28 22.53
CA THR A 174 33.77 -31.00 21.41
C THR A 174 34.01 -29.59 20.87
N GLN A 175 34.03 -29.47 19.55
CA GLN A 175 34.12 -28.17 18.86
C GLN A 175 32.86 -27.98 17.99
N VAL A 176 32.40 -26.74 17.89
CA VAL A 176 31.29 -26.37 17.02
C VAL A 176 31.65 -25.12 16.24
N THR A 177 31.43 -25.14 14.93
CA THR A 177 31.63 -23.99 14.07
C THR A 177 30.38 -23.73 13.23
N THR A 178 30.00 -22.45 13.10
CA THR A 178 28.96 -22.01 12.15
C THR A 178 29.63 -21.44 10.91
N GLN A 179 29.04 -21.68 9.75
CA GLN A 179 29.48 -21.10 8.48
C GLN A 179 28.47 -20.07 8.00
N PRO A 180 28.91 -18.94 7.42
CA PRO A 180 28.01 -17.96 6.82
C PRO A 180 27.11 -18.58 5.76
N ILE A 181 25.89 -18.13 5.65
CA ILE A 181 24.94 -18.56 4.63
C ILE A 181 25.44 -18.07 3.26
N GLY A 182 25.25 -18.88 2.21
CA GLY A 182 25.74 -18.59 0.88
C GLY A 182 27.15 -19.10 0.58
N THR A 183 27.84 -19.68 1.58
CA THR A 183 29.15 -20.32 1.40
C THR A 183 29.04 -21.85 1.36
N GLY A 184 29.60 -22.46 0.32
CA GLY A 184 29.55 -23.93 0.14
C GLY A 184 28.15 -24.41 -0.27
N SER A 185 27.63 -25.42 0.44
CA SER A 185 26.33 -26.05 0.13
C SER A 185 25.15 -25.39 0.86
N THR A 186 25.28 -24.16 1.31
CA THR A 186 24.21 -23.44 1.99
C THR A 186 23.28 -22.73 0.98
N VAL A 187 22.03 -22.55 1.35
CA VAL A 187 21.00 -21.92 0.51
C VAL A 187 20.72 -20.51 1.01
N LEU A 188 20.72 -19.55 0.09
CA LEU A 188 20.28 -18.20 0.38
C LEU A 188 18.76 -18.16 0.57
N GLY A 189 18.30 -17.48 1.61
CA GLY A 189 16.88 -17.23 1.81
C GLY A 189 16.36 -16.16 0.84
N ILE A 190 15.11 -16.32 0.42
CA ILE A 190 14.38 -15.37 -0.45
C ILE A 190 12.97 -15.24 0.12
N ALA A 191 12.55 -14.02 0.41
CA ALA A 191 11.19 -13.76 0.91
C ALA A 191 10.11 -14.02 -0.15
N GLY A 192 8.98 -14.54 0.30
CA GLY A 192 7.76 -14.60 -0.50
C GLY A 192 7.24 -13.18 -0.83
N TRP A 193 6.71 -13.00 -2.04
CA TRP A 193 6.17 -11.70 -2.46
C TRP A 193 4.71 -11.49 -2.05
N ILE A 194 4.00 -12.59 -1.78
CA ILE A 194 2.57 -12.57 -1.45
C ILE A 194 2.32 -11.94 -0.08
N ASP A 195 3.28 -12.05 0.85
CA ASP A 195 3.18 -11.40 2.17
C ASP A 195 3.06 -9.87 2.06
N THR A 196 3.80 -9.25 1.13
CA THR A 196 3.69 -7.82 0.88
C THR A 196 2.34 -7.45 0.27
N LEU A 197 1.82 -8.25 -0.64
CA LEU A 197 0.48 -8.08 -1.21
C LEU A 197 -0.60 -8.20 -0.13
N TYR A 198 -0.53 -9.25 0.69
CA TYR A 198 -1.44 -9.46 1.81
C TYR A 198 -1.42 -8.28 2.78
N TYR A 199 -0.23 -7.79 3.12
CA TYR A 199 -0.05 -6.61 3.96
C TYR A 199 -0.78 -5.38 3.41
N HIS A 200 -0.62 -5.06 2.13
CA HIS A 200 -1.31 -3.90 1.54
C HIS A 200 -2.83 -4.06 1.51
N ILE A 201 -3.33 -5.26 1.26
CA ILE A 201 -4.77 -5.55 1.27
C ILE A 201 -5.33 -5.45 2.69
N SER A 202 -4.64 -6.04 3.67
CA SER A 202 -5.06 -5.97 5.08
C SER A 202 -5.06 -4.54 5.61
N GLU A 203 -4.04 -3.75 5.29
CA GLU A 203 -3.97 -2.34 5.64
C GLU A 203 -5.07 -1.49 4.97
N TYR A 204 -5.41 -1.77 3.71
CA TYR A 204 -6.53 -1.13 3.06
C TYR A 204 -7.84 -1.39 3.81
N PHE A 205 -8.17 -2.65 4.09
CA PHE A 205 -9.41 -3.00 4.76
C PHE A 205 -9.41 -2.67 6.26
N ARG A 206 -8.25 -2.57 6.89
CA ARG A 206 -8.14 -2.04 8.27
C ARG A 206 -8.63 -0.59 8.36
N ILE A 207 -8.31 0.23 7.36
CA ILE A 207 -8.72 1.64 7.31
C ILE A 207 -10.12 1.78 6.70
N GLN A 208 -10.44 1.04 5.63
CA GLN A 208 -11.72 1.10 4.91
C GLN A 208 -12.41 -0.27 4.89
N PRO A 209 -13.03 -0.71 6.02
CA PRO A 209 -13.63 -2.04 6.13
C PRO A 209 -14.81 -2.30 5.17
N LYS A 210 -15.43 -1.24 4.62
CA LYS A 210 -16.55 -1.32 3.67
C LYS A 210 -16.13 -1.02 2.24
N GLY A 211 -14.83 -0.92 1.97
CA GLY A 211 -14.28 -0.62 0.66
C GLY A 211 -14.52 -1.74 -0.35
N GLN A 212 -14.36 -1.41 -1.62
CA GLN A 212 -14.28 -2.37 -2.72
C GLN A 212 -12.92 -2.21 -3.36
N LEU A 213 -12.18 -3.31 -3.45
CA LEU A 213 -10.82 -3.30 -3.96
C LEU A 213 -10.68 -4.23 -5.16
N TYR A 214 -10.24 -3.67 -6.30
CA TYR A 214 -9.76 -4.46 -7.41
C TYR A 214 -8.27 -4.75 -7.21
N VAL A 215 -7.88 -6.01 -7.18
CA VAL A 215 -6.48 -6.44 -7.09
C VAL A 215 -6.02 -6.90 -8.45
N GLY A 216 -4.96 -6.28 -8.96
CA GLY A 216 -4.33 -6.65 -10.23
C GLY A 216 -2.91 -7.17 -10.01
N LEU A 217 -2.60 -8.36 -10.51
CA LEU A 217 -1.30 -9.00 -10.37
C LEU A 217 -0.60 -9.08 -11.73
N TYR A 218 0.52 -8.41 -11.87
CA TYR A 218 1.28 -8.35 -13.12
C TYR A 218 2.76 -8.59 -12.87
N GLU A 219 3.43 -9.17 -13.86
CA GLU A 219 4.88 -9.34 -13.81
C GLU A 219 5.58 -7.99 -13.90
N GLU A 220 6.72 -7.87 -13.22
CA GLU A 220 7.57 -6.69 -13.29
C GLU A 220 8.01 -6.42 -14.73
N GLU A 221 7.99 -5.17 -15.12
CA GLU A 221 8.51 -4.70 -16.40
C GLU A 221 10.04 -4.57 -16.30
N ALA A 222 10.78 -4.98 -17.33
CA ALA A 222 12.22 -5.28 -17.23
C ALA A 222 13.13 -4.11 -16.82
N SER A 223 12.81 -2.88 -17.18
CA SER A 223 13.66 -1.72 -16.87
C SER A 223 12.91 -0.40 -16.70
N THR A 224 11.80 -0.24 -17.36
CA THR A 224 10.98 0.98 -17.32
C THR A 224 9.51 0.58 -17.24
N TYR A 225 8.86 0.97 -16.17
CA TYR A 225 7.44 0.67 -15.99
C TYR A 225 6.61 1.57 -16.90
N THR A 226 5.78 0.97 -17.73
CA THR A 226 4.75 1.66 -18.53
C THR A 226 3.44 1.78 -17.77
N PHE A 227 3.23 0.96 -16.73
CA PHE A 227 2.01 0.88 -15.92
C PHE A 227 0.73 0.62 -16.74
N ALA A 228 0.85 0.07 -17.94
CA ALA A 228 -0.28 -0.23 -18.82
C ALA A 228 -1.33 -1.13 -18.14
N ALA A 229 -0.93 -1.91 -17.15
CA ALA A 229 -1.82 -2.74 -16.33
C ALA A 229 -2.95 -1.94 -15.66
N LEU A 230 -2.73 -0.68 -15.27
CA LEU A 230 -3.79 0.17 -14.71
C LEU A 230 -4.92 0.42 -15.71
N THR A 231 -4.60 0.63 -16.98
CA THR A 231 -5.62 0.77 -18.04
C THR A 231 -6.39 -0.53 -18.23
N LEU A 232 -5.73 -1.69 -18.15
CA LEU A 232 -6.40 -2.98 -18.22
C LEU A 232 -7.33 -3.18 -17.01
N MET A 233 -6.91 -2.82 -15.80
CA MET A 233 -7.74 -2.85 -14.60
C MET A 233 -8.95 -1.93 -14.72
N GLN A 234 -8.76 -0.70 -15.23
CA GLN A 234 -9.83 0.26 -15.44
C GLN A 234 -10.83 -0.21 -16.50
N ASN A 235 -10.35 -0.88 -17.54
CA ASN A 235 -11.23 -1.50 -18.56
C ASN A 235 -12.01 -2.69 -17.99
N TYR A 236 -11.36 -3.56 -17.22
CA TYR A 236 -12.00 -4.68 -16.52
C TYR A 236 -13.10 -4.19 -15.58
N ALA A 237 -12.85 -3.12 -14.84
CA ALA A 237 -13.80 -2.50 -13.92
C ALA A 237 -14.80 -1.54 -14.62
N MET A 238 -14.84 -1.49 -15.97
CA MET A 238 -15.73 -0.61 -16.74
C MET A 238 -15.69 0.87 -16.32
N GLY A 239 -14.54 1.36 -15.81
CA GLY A 239 -14.38 2.74 -15.34
C GLY A 239 -14.86 2.99 -13.91
N GLU A 240 -15.16 1.94 -13.14
CA GLU A 240 -15.60 2.09 -11.76
C GLU A 240 -14.48 2.50 -10.80
N ILE A 241 -13.21 2.20 -11.09
CA ILE A 241 -12.08 2.53 -10.21
C ILE A 241 -11.88 4.05 -10.18
N LYS A 242 -11.79 4.63 -8.98
CA LYS A 242 -11.60 6.08 -8.75
C LYS A 242 -10.19 6.42 -8.29
N GLN A 243 -9.58 5.54 -7.54
CA GLN A 243 -8.20 5.65 -7.07
C GLN A 243 -7.49 4.29 -7.13
N ALA A 244 -6.19 4.32 -7.36
CA ALA A 244 -5.37 3.12 -7.40
C ALA A 244 -4.06 3.33 -6.63
N SER A 245 -3.58 2.30 -5.95
CA SER A 245 -2.20 2.21 -5.49
C SER A 245 -1.39 1.29 -6.39
N VAL A 246 -0.13 1.62 -6.56
CA VAL A 246 0.83 0.86 -7.36
C VAL A 246 2.00 0.46 -6.49
N PHE A 247 2.25 -0.82 -6.41
CA PHE A 247 3.41 -1.39 -5.74
C PHE A 247 4.36 -2.02 -6.77
N GLN A 248 5.64 -1.64 -6.68
CA GLN A 248 6.75 -2.22 -7.42
C GLN A 248 7.91 -2.46 -6.46
N LYS A 249 8.66 -3.55 -6.63
CA LYS A 249 9.67 -3.97 -5.65
C LYS A 249 11.10 -3.73 -6.11
N ASN A 250 11.41 -3.97 -7.38
CA ASN A 250 12.80 -4.11 -7.83
C ASN A 250 13.34 -2.91 -8.59
N VAL A 251 12.50 -1.97 -9.00
CA VAL A 251 12.93 -0.74 -9.69
C VAL A 251 12.98 0.41 -8.71
N VAL A 252 14.19 0.94 -8.51
CA VAL A 252 14.41 2.13 -7.66
C VAL A 252 13.55 3.29 -8.15
N PHE A 253 12.97 4.02 -7.22
CA PHE A 253 12.13 5.17 -7.50
C PHE A 253 12.88 6.24 -8.32
N ALA A 254 12.22 6.70 -9.37
CA ALA A 254 12.67 7.82 -10.20
C ALA A 254 11.47 8.69 -10.65
N THR A 255 11.69 9.98 -10.87
CA THR A 255 10.65 10.93 -11.30
C THR A 255 9.95 10.53 -12.60
N ALA A 256 10.64 9.81 -13.49
CA ALA A 256 10.08 9.26 -14.72
C ALA A 256 8.86 8.36 -14.49
N GLN A 257 8.79 7.69 -13.35
CA GLN A 257 7.62 6.86 -12.97
C GLN A 257 6.38 7.73 -12.72
N CYS A 258 6.56 8.92 -12.12
CA CYS A 258 5.46 9.87 -11.94
C CYS A 258 4.92 10.35 -13.31
N ALA A 259 5.80 10.63 -14.25
CA ALA A 259 5.41 11.04 -15.60
C ALA A 259 4.69 9.91 -16.37
N ALA A 260 5.17 8.66 -16.24
CA ALA A 260 4.53 7.50 -16.86
C ALA A 260 3.12 7.24 -16.26
N LEU A 261 2.97 7.32 -14.95
CA LEU A 261 1.67 7.20 -14.27
C LEU A 261 0.71 8.34 -14.64
N GLN A 262 1.22 9.57 -14.77
CA GLN A 262 0.41 10.69 -15.24
C GLN A 262 -0.07 10.49 -16.68
N ALA A 263 0.76 9.95 -17.56
CA ALA A 263 0.34 9.62 -18.90
C ALA A 263 -0.81 8.60 -18.93
N ILE A 264 -0.78 7.59 -18.03
CA ILE A 264 -1.88 6.65 -17.85
C ILE A 264 -3.14 7.35 -17.30
N ALA A 265 -3.00 8.23 -16.31
CA ALA A 265 -4.13 8.98 -15.76
C ALA A 265 -4.78 9.86 -16.85
N THR A 266 -3.98 10.59 -17.62
CA THR A 266 -4.43 11.45 -18.72
C THR A 266 -5.12 10.64 -19.82
N ALA A 267 -4.57 9.49 -20.22
CA ALA A 267 -5.18 8.61 -21.21
C ALA A 267 -6.54 8.05 -20.74
N ASN A 268 -6.65 7.69 -19.46
CA ASN A 268 -7.92 7.25 -18.88
C ASN A 268 -8.94 8.40 -18.77
N GLU A 269 -8.50 9.60 -18.40
CA GLU A 269 -9.36 10.79 -18.37
C GLU A 269 -9.92 11.13 -19.76
N ALA A 270 -9.10 11.04 -20.81
CA ALA A 270 -9.52 11.28 -22.19
C ALA A 270 -10.65 10.34 -22.65
N VAL A 271 -10.78 9.16 -22.03
CA VAL A 271 -11.88 8.21 -22.26
C VAL A 271 -12.90 8.21 -21.11
N TYR A 272 -12.96 9.29 -20.35
CA TYR A 272 -13.92 9.54 -19.26
C TYR A 272 -13.84 8.56 -18.07
N LYS A 273 -12.66 8.03 -17.80
CA LYS A 273 -12.36 7.13 -16.67
C LYS A 273 -11.26 7.74 -15.79
N PRO A 274 -11.46 8.95 -15.23
CA PRO A 274 -10.42 9.63 -14.47
C PRO A 274 -9.98 8.81 -13.26
N LEU A 275 -8.68 8.87 -12.94
CA LEU A 275 -8.03 8.03 -11.94
C LEU A 275 -7.02 8.84 -11.13
N GLN A 276 -7.10 8.75 -9.79
CA GLN A 276 -6.05 9.20 -8.88
C GLN A 276 -5.12 8.03 -8.55
N ILE A 277 -3.80 8.26 -8.55
CA ILE A 277 -2.81 7.19 -8.42
C ILE A 277 -1.88 7.46 -7.23
N ILE A 278 -1.63 6.44 -6.43
CA ILE A 278 -0.67 6.43 -5.32
C ILE A 278 0.48 5.50 -5.70
N LEU A 279 1.68 6.03 -5.88
CA LEU A 279 2.87 5.23 -6.12
C LEU A 279 3.59 4.91 -4.80
N ASN A 280 3.85 3.64 -4.54
CA ASN A 280 4.78 3.24 -3.50
C ASN A 280 6.21 3.41 -4.01
N ALA A 281 6.99 4.31 -3.39
CA ALA A 281 8.35 4.56 -3.83
C ALA A 281 9.32 3.47 -3.31
N GLU A 282 10.05 2.81 -4.22
CA GLU A 282 11.16 1.92 -3.87
C GLU A 282 12.41 2.76 -3.61
N ILE A 283 12.69 3.02 -2.34
CA ILE A 283 13.82 3.84 -1.86
C ILE A 283 14.71 3.10 -0.86
N SER A 284 14.61 1.78 -0.78
CA SER A 284 15.36 0.97 0.21
C SER A 284 16.87 1.17 0.14
N ALA A 285 17.41 1.46 -1.04
CA ALA A 285 18.82 1.76 -1.26
C ALA A 285 19.22 3.20 -0.90
N THR A 286 18.27 4.09 -0.56
CA THR A 286 18.53 5.49 -0.22
C THR A 286 19.00 5.59 1.22
N GLY A 287 20.21 6.07 1.45
CA GLY A 287 20.79 6.17 2.79
C GLY A 287 20.04 7.14 3.72
N SER A 288 19.46 8.20 3.18
CA SER A 288 18.64 9.16 3.92
C SER A 288 17.54 9.72 3.05
N VAL A 289 16.31 9.77 3.59
CA VAL A 289 15.17 10.39 2.88
C VAL A 289 15.35 11.88 2.65
N ALA A 290 16.22 12.55 3.40
CA ALA A 290 16.56 13.95 3.17
C ALA A 290 17.28 14.22 1.83
N SER A 291 17.80 13.17 1.17
CA SER A 291 18.43 13.28 -0.16
C SER A 291 17.49 13.01 -1.32
N LEU A 292 16.21 12.79 -1.05
CA LEU A 292 15.20 12.57 -2.09
C LEU A 292 15.01 13.80 -2.97
N VAL A 293 14.72 13.56 -4.25
CA VAL A 293 14.55 14.63 -5.25
C VAL A 293 13.26 15.42 -5.03
N ASP A 294 13.25 16.68 -5.43
CA ASP A 294 12.06 17.53 -5.36
C ASP A 294 11.03 17.15 -6.43
N LEU A 295 9.87 16.65 -6.01
CA LEU A 295 8.75 16.26 -6.88
C LEU A 295 7.82 17.43 -7.21
N SER A 296 7.91 18.56 -6.50
CA SER A 296 7.08 19.73 -6.76
C SER A 296 7.37 20.37 -8.13
N THR A 297 8.51 20.03 -8.71
CA THR A 297 8.91 20.45 -10.08
C THR A 297 8.30 19.60 -11.19
N GLN A 298 7.62 18.51 -10.85
CA GLN A 298 6.96 17.64 -11.82
C GLN A 298 5.61 18.20 -12.25
N THR A 299 4.99 17.60 -13.27
CA THR A 299 3.67 17.96 -13.79
C THR A 299 2.74 16.76 -13.78
N ALA A 300 2.61 16.11 -12.61
CA ALA A 300 1.80 14.91 -12.46
C ALA A 300 0.74 15.06 -11.35
N PRO A 301 -0.32 15.88 -11.59
CA PRO A 301 -1.35 16.18 -10.60
C PRO A 301 -2.17 14.97 -10.15
N ASN A 302 -2.26 13.91 -10.96
CA ASN A 302 -3.00 12.70 -10.60
C ASN A 302 -2.14 11.65 -9.86
N VAL A 303 -0.88 11.98 -9.52
CA VAL A 303 0.05 11.04 -8.90
C VAL A 303 0.50 11.58 -7.55
N SER A 304 0.40 10.75 -6.52
CA SER A 304 0.96 10.97 -5.18
C SER A 304 2.00 9.92 -4.88
N VAL A 305 3.10 10.30 -4.25
CA VAL A 305 4.20 9.38 -3.92
C VAL A 305 4.23 9.12 -2.42
N CYS A 306 3.98 7.87 -2.04
CA CYS A 306 4.01 7.41 -0.66
C CYS A 306 5.41 6.90 -0.30
N ILE A 307 5.98 7.46 0.78
CA ILE A 307 7.25 7.02 1.37
C ILE A 307 7.10 6.62 2.84
N ALA A 308 5.86 6.53 3.35
CA ALA A 308 5.59 6.04 4.69
C ALA A 308 5.78 4.53 4.78
N GLN A 309 6.18 4.03 5.93
CA GLN A 309 6.30 2.61 6.24
C GLN A 309 6.06 2.37 7.73
N ASP A 310 5.57 1.19 8.08
CA ASP A 310 5.57 0.73 9.46
C ASP A 310 7.00 0.51 9.96
N GLY A 311 7.26 0.90 11.21
CA GLY A 311 8.61 0.90 11.79
C GLY A 311 8.85 -0.19 12.83
N ALA A 312 7.85 -1.02 13.18
CA ALA A 312 7.99 -1.98 14.28
C ALA A 312 7.19 -3.30 14.11
N ASN A 313 6.13 -3.31 13.30
CA ASN A 313 5.21 -4.44 13.18
C ASN A 313 5.35 -5.16 11.82
N ASP A 314 4.26 -5.64 11.23
CA ASP A 314 4.28 -6.48 10.04
C ASP A 314 4.99 -5.83 8.85
N GLY A 315 4.76 -4.54 8.59
CA GLY A 315 5.45 -3.81 7.53
C GLY A 315 6.97 -3.74 7.73
N TYR A 316 7.42 -3.53 8.97
CA TYR A 316 8.84 -3.57 9.31
C TYR A 316 9.42 -4.98 9.16
N TYR A 317 8.67 -6.00 9.60
CA TYR A 317 9.09 -7.39 9.46
C TYR A 317 9.33 -7.76 8.00
N ILE A 318 8.35 -7.46 7.12
CA ILE A 318 8.44 -7.72 5.69
C ILE A 318 9.61 -6.92 5.05
N TYR A 319 9.81 -5.66 5.48
CA TYR A 319 10.96 -4.85 5.04
C TYR A 319 12.29 -5.55 5.35
N LYS A 320 12.46 -6.07 6.56
CA LYS A 320 13.66 -6.81 6.95
C LYS A 320 13.80 -8.13 6.19
N ALA A 321 12.70 -8.86 6.00
CA ALA A 321 12.68 -10.11 5.26
C ALA A 321 12.96 -9.94 3.76
N THR A 322 12.60 -8.80 3.16
CA THR A 322 12.78 -8.52 1.73
C THR A 322 13.99 -7.65 1.42
N ASN A 323 14.44 -6.84 2.39
CA ASN A 323 15.38 -5.73 2.21
C ASN A 323 14.96 -4.77 1.07
N LYS A 324 13.65 -4.56 0.92
CA LYS A 324 13.02 -3.70 -0.09
C LYS A 324 11.95 -2.84 0.56
N SER A 325 11.68 -1.67 -0.01
CA SER A 325 10.61 -0.81 0.44
C SER A 325 9.26 -1.54 0.41
N VAL A 326 8.63 -1.68 1.55
CA VAL A 326 7.26 -2.20 1.67
C VAL A 326 6.27 -1.05 1.52
N GLY A 327 6.54 0.05 2.24
CA GLY A 327 5.70 1.23 2.23
C GLY A 327 4.33 1.03 2.88
N SER A 328 3.51 2.06 2.81
CA SER A 328 2.15 2.06 3.37
C SER A 328 1.10 2.49 2.33
N CYS A 329 1.33 2.15 1.03
CA CYS A 329 0.40 2.56 -0.03
C CYS A 329 -0.99 1.92 0.13
N GLY A 330 -1.10 0.74 0.75
CA GLY A 330 -2.38 0.11 1.09
C GLY A 330 -3.16 0.92 2.13
N ALA A 331 -2.51 1.35 3.22
CA ALA A 331 -3.11 2.24 4.22
C ALA A 331 -3.48 3.61 3.63
N MET A 332 -2.63 4.19 2.78
CA MET A 332 -2.93 5.45 2.11
C MET A 332 -4.13 5.33 1.19
N LEU A 333 -4.21 4.25 0.41
CA LEU A 333 -5.36 3.94 -0.44
C LEU A 333 -6.64 3.78 0.39
N GLY A 334 -6.55 3.09 1.54
CA GLY A 334 -7.65 2.95 2.49
C GLY A 334 -8.14 4.31 3.01
N ALA A 335 -7.21 5.21 3.37
CA ALA A 335 -7.54 6.56 3.82
C ALA A 335 -8.21 7.40 2.72
N VAL A 336 -7.68 7.36 1.48
CA VAL A 336 -8.28 8.04 0.32
C VAL A 336 -9.67 7.47 0.00
N SER A 337 -9.85 6.15 0.12
CA SER A 337 -11.13 5.48 -0.09
C SER A 337 -12.17 5.84 0.98
N LEU A 338 -11.74 6.01 2.24
CA LEU A 338 -12.60 6.36 3.38
C LEU A 338 -13.00 7.85 3.36
N ALA A 339 -12.12 8.72 2.83
CA ALA A 339 -12.34 10.15 2.73
C ALA A 339 -13.43 10.48 1.71
N LEU A 340 -14.30 11.45 2.01
CA LEU A 340 -15.11 12.10 0.99
C LEU A 340 -14.17 12.71 -0.06
N VAL A 341 -14.68 12.97 -1.26
CA VAL A 341 -13.83 13.51 -2.35
C VAL A 341 -13.19 14.84 -2.01
N SER A 342 -13.82 15.63 -1.15
CA SER A 342 -13.38 16.94 -0.69
C SER A 342 -12.52 16.93 0.58
N GLU A 343 -12.37 15.76 1.22
CA GLU A 343 -11.63 15.64 2.49
C GLU A 343 -10.16 15.34 2.27
N SER A 344 -9.29 16.05 2.95
CA SER A 344 -7.88 15.73 3.03
C SER A 344 -7.64 14.51 3.94
N ILE A 345 -6.83 13.55 3.49
CA ILE A 345 -6.41 12.42 4.32
C ILE A 345 -5.55 12.84 5.52
N ALA A 346 -5.03 14.07 5.50
CA ALA A 346 -4.28 14.65 6.62
C ALA A 346 -5.17 15.22 7.73
N TRP A 347 -6.49 15.09 7.64
CA TRP A 347 -7.40 15.57 8.69
C TRP A 347 -7.23 14.77 9.99
N VAL A 348 -6.57 15.40 10.97
CA VAL A 348 -6.18 14.80 12.25
C VAL A 348 -7.38 14.29 13.05
N GLY A 349 -8.52 14.99 13.00
CA GLY A 349 -9.74 14.59 13.72
C GLY A 349 -10.43 13.33 13.19
N LYS A 350 -10.03 12.83 12.00
CA LYS A 350 -10.68 11.70 11.34
C LYS A 350 -9.72 10.55 11.01
N PHE A 351 -8.51 10.84 10.56
CA PHE A 351 -7.60 9.86 9.98
C PHE A 351 -6.39 9.57 10.88
N ASN A 352 -6.64 8.89 12.02
CA ASN A 352 -5.56 8.30 12.81
C ASN A 352 -5.18 6.93 12.20
N MET A 353 -3.95 6.81 11.68
CA MET A 353 -3.48 5.58 11.05
C MET A 353 -2.99 4.53 12.05
N ALA A 354 -2.70 4.92 13.30
CA ALA A 354 -2.27 4.00 14.38
C ALA A 354 -3.47 3.30 15.06
N LEU A 355 -4.45 2.84 14.28
CA LEU A 355 -5.54 2.01 14.78
C LEU A 355 -5.05 0.57 14.89
N GLY A 356 -5.00 0.03 16.10
CA GLY A 356 -4.33 -1.22 16.41
C GLY A 356 -2.85 -0.97 16.72
N SER A 357 -1.98 -1.90 16.36
CA SER A 357 -0.52 -1.77 16.55
C SER A 357 0.23 -1.27 15.31
N GLU A 358 -0.37 -1.46 14.12
CA GLU A 358 0.23 -1.06 12.85
C GLU A 358 0.37 0.47 12.76
N LEU A 359 1.49 0.92 12.18
CA LEU A 359 1.80 2.33 11.99
C LEU A 359 1.83 3.19 13.28
N ASP A 360 1.87 2.55 14.47
CA ASP A 360 2.13 3.29 15.71
C ASP A 360 3.61 3.74 15.77
N THR A 361 4.55 2.86 15.53
CA THR A 361 5.93 3.25 15.25
C THR A 361 6.07 3.49 13.75
N ILE A 362 6.37 4.72 13.35
CA ILE A 362 6.46 5.11 11.95
C ILE A 362 7.89 5.21 11.45
N ALA A 363 8.09 4.79 10.22
CA ALA A 363 9.33 4.85 9.48
C ALA A 363 9.10 5.35 8.05
N PHE A 364 10.17 5.49 7.30
CA PHE A 364 10.18 5.70 5.86
C PHE A 364 10.49 4.41 5.11
N SER A 365 10.13 4.35 3.83
CA SER A 365 10.28 3.15 3.01
C SER A 365 11.73 2.68 2.80
N ASN A 366 12.73 3.45 3.25
CA ASN A 366 14.13 3.01 3.36
C ASN A 366 14.50 2.42 4.73
N GLY A 367 13.51 2.21 5.61
CA GLY A 367 13.71 1.71 6.97
C GLY A 367 14.18 2.75 7.99
N GLN A 368 14.39 4.02 7.60
CA GLN A 368 14.76 5.10 8.50
C GLN A 368 13.58 5.45 9.40
N LEU A 369 13.76 5.39 10.72
CA LEU A 369 12.72 5.76 11.68
C LEU A 369 12.41 7.26 11.61
N TYR A 370 11.15 7.62 11.80
CA TYR A 370 10.69 9.00 11.90
C TYR A 370 11.48 9.78 12.96
N SER A 371 11.74 9.18 14.11
CA SER A 371 12.50 9.79 15.22
C SER A 371 13.97 10.12 14.89
N ALA A 372 14.49 9.63 13.77
CA ALA A 372 15.87 9.89 13.35
C ALA A 372 16.02 11.16 12.48
N LEU A 373 14.92 11.86 12.18
CA LEU A 373 14.91 13.08 11.36
C LEU A 373 14.63 14.32 12.22
N ALA A 374 15.12 15.47 11.74
CA ALA A 374 14.80 16.78 12.29
C ALA A 374 13.56 17.39 11.64
N ASP A 375 12.87 18.29 12.33
CA ASP A 375 11.64 18.95 11.86
C ASP A 375 11.81 19.65 10.49
N SER A 376 12.95 20.28 10.26
CA SER A 376 13.28 20.91 8.96
C SER A 376 13.34 19.93 7.79
N GLN A 377 13.67 18.66 8.05
CA GLN A 377 13.67 17.62 7.01
C GLN A 377 12.25 17.17 6.67
N PHE A 378 11.34 17.13 7.67
CA PHE A 378 9.92 16.88 7.40
C PHE A 378 9.28 17.99 6.58
N GLU A 379 9.61 19.25 6.89
CA GLU A 379 9.15 20.39 6.09
C GLU A 379 9.65 20.30 4.64
N SER A 380 10.92 19.95 4.46
CA SER A 380 11.49 19.76 3.11
C SER A 380 10.80 18.65 2.35
N LEU A 381 10.57 17.48 2.96
CA LEU A 381 9.87 16.36 2.33
C LEU A 381 8.44 16.72 1.93
N ASN A 382 7.73 17.47 2.79
CA ASN A 382 6.37 17.95 2.49
C ASN A 382 6.38 18.98 1.33
N ASN A 383 7.35 19.88 1.31
CA ASN A 383 7.52 20.85 0.22
C ASN A 383 7.92 20.16 -1.09
N TYR A 384 8.66 19.06 -1.03
CA TYR A 384 9.02 18.21 -2.16
C TYR A 384 7.87 17.31 -2.64
N SER A 385 6.66 17.48 -2.07
CA SER A 385 5.44 16.77 -2.47
C SER A 385 5.45 15.26 -2.19
N TYR A 386 6.21 14.80 -1.18
CA TYR A 386 6.11 13.43 -0.67
C TYR A 386 5.00 13.31 0.37
N THR A 387 4.32 12.17 0.36
CA THR A 387 3.33 11.82 1.40
C THR A 387 3.94 10.78 2.33
N PHE A 388 3.97 11.10 3.62
CA PHE A 388 4.53 10.27 4.69
C PHE A 388 3.68 10.40 5.97
N LEU A 389 3.96 9.57 6.96
CA LEU A 389 3.32 9.66 8.26
C LEU A 389 4.11 10.54 9.22
N ARG A 390 3.41 11.23 10.12
CA ARG A 390 4.00 12.07 11.19
C ARG A 390 3.32 11.85 12.53
N LYS A 391 4.04 12.14 13.60
CA LYS A 391 3.51 12.30 14.96
C LYS A 391 3.25 13.77 15.24
N LEU A 392 2.23 14.05 16.02
CA LEU A 392 1.88 15.40 16.46
C LEU A 392 2.02 15.50 17.98
N THR A 393 2.75 16.50 18.46
CA THR A 393 2.90 16.74 19.90
C THR A 393 1.54 17.05 20.53
N GLY A 394 1.20 16.34 21.59
CA GLY A 394 -0.06 16.53 22.33
C GLY A 394 -1.22 15.67 21.86
N ILE A 395 -1.09 14.91 20.78
CA ILE A 395 -2.11 13.98 20.29
C ILE A 395 -1.48 12.63 19.99
N ALA A 396 -2.07 11.55 20.53
CA ALA A 396 -1.63 10.20 20.23
C ALA A 396 -2.03 9.78 18.81
N GLY A 397 -1.24 8.89 18.21
CA GLY A 397 -1.51 8.35 16.88
C GLY A 397 -0.49 8.75 15.82
N SER A 398 -0.77 8.38 14.59
CA SER A 398 0.03 8.69 13.40
C SER A 398 -0.88 9.24 12.31
N TYR A 399 -0.44 10.28 11.63
CA TYR A 399 -1.26 11.05 10.70
C TYR A 399 -0.50 11.29 9.41
N TRP A 400 -1.17 11.32 8.26
CA TRP A 400 -0.55 11.71 7.01
C TRP A 400 -0.02 13.14 7.08
N SER A 401 1.14 13.38 6.50
CA SER A 401 1.78 14.70 6.48
C SER A 401 0.93 15.75 5.76
N ASP A 402 0.45 15.41 4.58
CA ASP A 402 -0.48 16.15 3.73
C ASP A 402 -1.07 15.18 2.68
N SER A 403 -1.87 15.70 1.74
CA SER A 403 -2.44 14.98 0.61
C SER A 403 -1.81 15.42 -0.72
N ARG A 404 -0.48 15.59 -0.76
CA ARG A 404 0.24 16.16 -1.90
C ARG A 404 0.20 15.28 -3.13
N THR A 405 0.17 15.93 -4.29
CA THR A 405 0.42 15.33 -5.60
C THR A 405 1.72 15.86 -6.19
N THR A 406 2.27 15.20 -7.22
CA THR A 406 3.60 15.53 -7.77
C THR A 406 3.50 16.69 -8.77
N ILE A 407 3.16 17.86 -8.26
CA ILE A 407 3.09 19.14 -8.99
C ILE A 407 3.40 20.29 -8.03
N THR A 408 3.66 21.46 -8.59
CA THR A 408 3.91 22.65 -7.78
C THR A 408 2.77 22.94 -6.81
N PRO A 409 3.05 23.29 -5.54
CA PRO A 409 2.04 23.64 -4.53
C PRO A 409 1.13 24.80 -4.94
N ALA A 410 1.55 25.63 -5.88
CA ALA A 410 0.75 26.74 -6.42
C ALA A 410 -0.35 26.29 -7.41
N SER A 411 -0.35 25.02 -7.83
CA SER A 411 -1.39 24.47 -8.70
C SER A 411 -2.68 24.21 -7.93
N ASP A 412 -3.84 24.48 -8.55
CA ASP A 412 -5.16 24.09 -8.04
C ASP A 412 -5.29 22.58 -7.85
N TYR A 413 -4.48 21.80 -8.57
CA TYR A 413 -4.47 20.33 -8.57
C TYR A 413 -3.33 19.74 -7.72
N SER A 414 -2.76 20.51 -6.80
CA SER A 414 -1.62 20.10 -5.97
C SER A 414 -1.99 19.14 -4.83
N THR A 415 -3.26 18.77 -4.71
CA THR A 415 -3.77 17.90 -3.63
C THR A 415 -4.74 16.85 -4.14
N ILE A 416 -4.80 15.71 -3.45
CA ILE A 416 -5.67 14.58 -3.81
C ILE A 416 -7.14 15.00 -3.83
N GLU A 417 -7.60 15.72 -2.80
CA GLU A 417 -9.00 16.15 -2.67
C GLU A 417 -9.43 17.05 -3.83
N ASN A 418 -8.63 18.03 -4.24
CA ASN A 418 -8.99 18.90 -5.35
C ASN A 418 -9.11 18.13 -6.68
N ASN A 419 -8.19 17.18 -6.91
CA ASN A 419 -8.27 16.30 -8.09
C ASN A 419 -9.52 15.41 -8.05
N ARG A 420 -9.83 14.81 -6.90
CA ARG A 420 -11.01 13.94 -6.74
C ARG A 420 -12.31 14.72 -6.92
N VAL A 421 -12.39 15.95 -6.41
CA VAL A 421 -13.55 16.85 -6.64
C VAL A 421 -13.72 17.12 -8.13
N TYR A 422 -12.65 17.54 -8.81
CA TYR A 422 -12.68 17.76 -10.27
C TYR A 422 -13.12 16.50 -11.04
N GLN A 423 -12.55 15.35 -10.70
CA GLN A 423 -12.90 14.07 -11.32
C GLN A 423 -14.37 13.68 -11.07
N LYS A 424 -14.92 13.96 -9.87
CA LYS A 424 -16.32 13.71 -9.55
C LYS A 424 -17.24 14.63 -10.34
N ILE A 425 -16.95 15.94 -10.39
CA ILE A 425 -17.68 16.92 -11.21
C ILE A 425 -17.77 16.43 -12.65
N THR A 426 -16.63 16.05 -13.25
CA THR A 426 -16.58 15.56 -14.63
C THR A 426 -17.48 14.34 -14.84
N ARG A 427 -17.46 13.38 -13.92
CA ARG A 427 -18.27 12.16 -14.01
C ARG A 427 -19.76 12.45 -13.88
N VAL A 428 -20.18 13.21 -12.87
CA VAL A 428 -21.62 13.41 -12.57
C VAL A 428 -22.28 14.34 -13.58
N VAL A 429 -21.60 15.41 -14.00
CA VAL A 429 -22.11 16.32 -15.04
C VAL A 429 -22.22 15.58 -16.37
N ARG A 430 -21.18 14.82 -16.76
CA ARG A 430 -21.23 13.98 -17.97
C ARG A 430 -22.39 13.00 -17.95
N ALA A 431 -22.58 12.26 -16.85
CA ALA A 431 -23.66 11.28 -16.73
C ALA A 431 -25.03 11.91 -16.91
N ASN A 432 -25.26 13.11 -16.36
CA ASN A 432 -26.52 13.83 -16.51
C ASN A 432 -26.72 14.43 -17.91
N MET A 433 -25.64 14.76 -18.62
CA MET A 433 -25.72 15.34 -19.97
C MET A 433 -25.80 14.30 -21.08
N LEU A 434 -25.34 13.05 -20.86
CA LEU A 434 -25.34 11.99 -21.88
C LEU A 434 -26.70 11.78 -22.57
N PRO A 435 -27.85 11.80 -21.86
CA PRO A 435 -29.16 11.66 -22.53
C PRO A 435 -29.50 12.79 -23.50
N ALA A 436 -28.88 13.97 -23.34
CA ALA A 436 -29.10 15.10 -24.22
C ALA A 436 -28.12 15.15 -25.41
N LEU A 437 -27.18 14.23 -25.49
CA LEU A 437 -26.23 14.16 -26.60
C LEU A 437 -26.97 13.88 -27.91
N SER A 438 -26.66 14.66 -28.97
CA SER A 438 -27.33 14.59 -30.28
C SER A 438 -28.80 14.97 -30.26
N SER A 439 -29.34 15.58 -29.19
CA SER A 439 -30.70 16.11 -29.17
C SER A 439 -30.82 17.35 -30.06
N PRO A 440 -32.01 17.61 -30.66
CA PRO A 440 -32.23 18.84 -31.42
C PRO A 440 -32.26 20.06 -30.51
N LEU A 441 -31.54 21.10 -30.91
CA LEU A 441 -31.45 22.37 -30.20
C LEU A 441 -32.32 23.43 -30.90
N LYS A 442 -33.15 24.11 -30.14
CA LYS A 442 -33.93 25.22 -30.65
C LYS A 442 -33.11 26.51 -30.60
N VAL A 443 -33.01 27.20 -31.73
CA VAL A 443 -32.33 28.49 -31.88
C VAL A 443 -33.36 29.58 -32.23
N ASN A 444 -33.03 30.83 -31.99
CA ASN A 444 -33.76 32.03 -32.38
C ASN A 444 -33.61 32.31 -33.88
N ALA A 445 -34.38 33.23 -34.41
CA ALA A 445 -34.33 33.61 -35.84
C ALA A 445 -32.97 34.24 -36.25
N ASP A 446 -32.22 34.78 -35.31
CA ASP A 446 -30.88 35.33 -35.49
C ASP A 446 -29.75 34.29 -35.32
N GLY A 447 -30.11 33.00 -35.07
CA GLY A 447 -29.17 31.90 -34.90
C GLY A 447 -28.66 31.72 -33.48
N THR A 448 -29.01 32.59 -32.53
CA THR A 448 -28.62 32.47 -31.11
C THR A 448 -29.41 31.36 -30.42
N LEU A 449 -28.89 30.84 -29.29
CA LEU A 449 -29.60 29.84 -28.48
C LEU A 449 -30.84 30.45 -27.82
N THR A 450 -31.97 29.72 -27.82
CA THR A 450 -33.13 30.16 -27.05
C THR A 450 -32.92 30.02 -25.56
N ASN A 451 -33.58 30.86 -24.75
CA ASN A 451 -33.54 30.75 -23.28
C ASN A 451 -34.01 29.36 -22.78
N ALA A 452 -34.93 28.73 -23.49
CA ALA A 452 -35.38 27.37 -23.16
C ALA A 452 -34.27 26.33 -23.35
N THR A 453 -33.47 26.42 -24.42
CA THR A 453 -32.31 25.57 -24.66
C THR A 453 -31.24 25.80 -23.60
N ILE A 454 -30.92 27.06 -23.29
CA ILE A 454 -29.94 27.41 -22.25
C ILE A 454 -30.38 26.84 -20.90
N GLY A 455 -31.62 27.14 -20.45
CA GLY A 455 -32.13 26.68 -19.16
C GLY A 455 -32.20 25.14 -19.05
N TYR A 456 -32.44 24.43 -20.14
CA TYR A 456 -32.40 22.97 -20.16
C TYR A 456 -30.99 22.44 -19.85
N PHE A 457 -29.97 22.91 -20.56
CA PHE A 457 -28.59 22.46 -20.34
C PHE A 457 -28.00 22.97 -19.01
N GLU A 458 -28.36 24.19 -18.59
CA GLU A 458 -28.03 24.67 -17.25
C GLU A 458 -28.61 23.74 -16.17
N THR A 459 -29.86 23.32 -16.28
CA THR A 459 -30.50 22.42 -15.31
C THR A 459 -29.81 21.04 -15.28
N LEU A 460 -29.44 20.48 -16.42
CA LEU A 460 -28.72 19.21 -16.49
C LEU A 460 -27.35 19.25 -15.81
N ALA A 461 -26.62 20.36 -15.95
CA ALA A 461 -25.33 20.53 -15.29
C ALA A 461 -25.49 20.92 -13.81
N ASN A 462 -26.52 21.71 -13.46
CA ASN A 462 -26.75 22.23 -12.12
C ASN A 462 -27.16 21.13 -11.13
N ASN A 463 -28.04 20.23 -11.51
CA ASN A 463 -28.60 19.22 -10.61
C ASN A 463 -27.53 18.39 -9.87
N PRO A 464 -26.52 17.79 -10.53
CA PRO A 464 -25.49 17.04 -9.84
C PRO A 464 -24.57 17.92 -8.99
N LEU A 465 -24.35 19.18 -9.37
CA LEU A 465 -23.48 20.10 -8.63
C LEU A 465 -24.17 20.60 -7.35
N VAL A 466 -25.48 20.88 -7.40
CA VAL A 466 -26.28 21.19 -6.19
C VAL A 466 -26.27 20.01 -5.22
N GLN A 467 -26.31 18.77 -5.72
CA GLN A 467 -26.20 17.59 -4.86
C GLN A 467 -24.80 17.52 -4.20
N MET A 468 -23.72 17.80 -4.94
CA MET A 468 -22.37 17.85 -4.37
C MET A 468 -22.20 18.96 -3.33
N GLU A 469 -22.88 20.12 -3.49
CA GLU A 469 -22.93 21.16 -2.45
C GLU A 469 -23.69 20.68 -1.20
N ALA A 470 -24.86 20.04 -1.40
CA ALA A 470 -25.65 19.49 -0.30
C ALA A 470 -24.91 18.39 0.47
N ASP A 471 -24.07 17.58 -0.21
CA ASP A 471 -23.24 16.54 0.37
C ASP A 471 -21.97 17.11 1.04
N GLY A 472 -21.71 18.43 0.94
CA GLY A 472 -20.53 19.09 1.49
C GLY A 472 -19.25 18.78 0.73
N GLU A 473 -19.33 18.60 -0.58
CA GLU A 473 -18.18 18.32 -1.46
C GLU A 473 -17.74 19.54 -2.28
N LEU A 474 -18.63 20.52 -2.45
CA LEU A 474 -18.39 21.83 -3.05
C LEU A 474 -18.90 22.94 -2.14
N SER A 475 -18.24 24.10 -2.18
CA SER A 475 -18.70 25.31 -1.51
C SER A 475 -19.71 26.11 -2.36
N ALA A 476 -19.48 26.17 -3.67
CA ALA A 476 -20.34 26.85 -4.62
C ALA A 476 -19.98 26.44 -6.06
N HIS A 477 -20.94 26.64 -6.98
CA HIS A 477 -20.67 26.50 -8.41
C HIS A 477 -21.41 27.58 -9.21
N LYS A 478 -20.98 27.78 -10.46
CA LYS A 478 -21.65 28.63 -11.44
C LYS A 478 -21.52 28.01 -12.82
N ILE A 479 -22.64 27.99 -13.55
CA ILE A 479 -22.69 27.53 -14.93
C ILE A 479 -22.85 28.74 -15.83
N ILE A 480 -22.10 28.78 -16.93
CA ILE A 480 -22.13 29.87 -17.91
C ILE A 480 -22.28 29.24 -19.29
N ILE A 481 -23.34 29.61 -19.98
CA ILE A 481 -23.57 29.24 -21.38
C ILE A 481 -23.66 30.54 -22.18
N ASN A 482 -22.79 30.72 -23.15
CA ASN A 482 -22.85 31.86 -24.06
C ASN A 482 -24.04 31.69 -25.03
N PRO A 483 -25.05 32.55 -25.02
CA PRO A 483 -26.18 32.43 -25.93
C PRO A 483 -25.83 32.64 -27.42
N ALA A 484 -24.74 33.38 -27.69
CA ALA A 484 -24.32 33.72 -29.06
C ALA A 484 -23.46 32.62 -29.75
N GLN A 485 -23.43 31.40 -29.20
CA GLN A 485 -22.71 30.28 -29.84
C GLN A 485 -23.39 29.89 -31.14
N ASP A 486 -22.58 29.72 -32.22
CA ASP A 486 -23.06 29.23 -33.51
C ASP A 486 -23.08 27.70 -33.54
N VAL A 487 -24.09 27.12 -32.89
CA VAL A 487 -24.26 25.66 -32.82
C VAL A 487 -24.66 25.08 -34.19
N LEU A 488 -25.26 25.89 -35.06
CA LEU A 488 -25.65 25.44 -36.41
C LEU A 488 -24.45 25.17 -37.29
N ALA A 489 -23.39 25.99 -37.17
CA ALA A 489 -22.17 25.80 -37.93
C ALA A 489 -21.21 24.80 -37.30
N THR A 490 -21.13 24.74 -35.95
CA THR A 490 -20.11 23.96 -35.27
C THR A 490 -20.62 22.60 -34.78
N SER A 491 -21.94 22.41 -34.67
CA SER A 491 -22.57 21.27 -34.00
C SER A 491 -22.07 21.04 -32.56
N THR A 492 -21.56 22.09 -31.94
CA THR A 492 -20.96 22.04 -30.59
C THR A 492 -21.67 23.02 -29.66
N LEU A 493 -22.05 22.57 -28.48
CA LEU A 493 -22.55 23.40 -27.38
C LEU A 493 -21.47 23.44 -26.29
N GLU A 494 -21.01 24.66 -25.94
CA GLU A 494 -20.00 24.87 -24.91
C GLU A 494 -20.63 25.37 -23.61
N LEU A 495 -20.24 24.76 -22.49
CA LEU A 495 -20.57 25.20 -21.14
C LEU A 495 -19.30 25.43 -20.36
N THR A 496 -19.26 26.51 -19.58
CA THR A 496 -18.19 26.76 -18.62
C THR A 496 -18.72 26.52 -17.21
N LEU A 497 -18.04 25.64 -16.48
CA LEU A 497 -18.31 25.35 -15.08
C LEU A 497 -17.24 26.02 -14.21
N GLN A 498 -17.65 26.94 -13.33
CA GLN A 498 -16.81 27.53 -12.30
C GLN A 498 -17.17 26.90 -10.97
N ASN A 499 -16.21 26.27 -10.31
CA ASN A 499 -16.45 25.52 -9.09
C ASN A 499 -15.53 26.03 -7.97
N VAL A 500 -16.07 26.18 -6.78
CA VAL A 500 -15.33 26.54 -5.58
C VAL A 500 -15.22 25.30 -4.70
N PRO A 501 -14.03 24.71 -4.56
CA PRO A 501 -13.84 23.55 -3.67
C PRO A 501 -13.98 23.95 -2.20
N LEU A 502 -14.05 22.96 -1.31
CA LEU A 502 -13.94 23.20 0.12
C LEU A 502 -12.51 23.61 0.49
N GLY A 503 -12.41 24.64 1.33
CA GLY A 503 -11.12 25.08 1.86
C GLY A 503 -10.59 24.13 2.94
N VAL A 504 -9.33 23.72 2.84
CA VAL A 504 -8.63 22.93 3.87
C VAL A 504 -7.70 23.84 4.66
N ALA A 505 -7.93 23.99 5.96
CA ALA A 505 -7.08 24.78 6.86
C ALA A 505 -5.81 23.99 7.24
N ARG A 506 -4.79 24.03 6.40
CA ARG A 506 -3.50 23.38 6.65
C ARG A 506 -2.66 24.05 7.74
N ILE A 507 -2.86 25.35 7.95
CA ILE A 507 -2.19 26.14 8.98
C ILE A 507 -3.25 26.96 9.72
N ILE A 508 -3.30 26.80 11.04
CA ILE A 508 -4.13 27.62 11.93
C ILE A 508 -3.19 28.53 12.72
N LYS A 509 -3.30 29.84 12.49
CA LYS A 509 -2.47 30.83 13.16
C LYS A 509 -3.25 31.46 14.33
N VAL A 510 -2.80 31.28 15.54
CA VAL A 510 -3.38 31.82 16.75
C VAL A 510 -2.43 32.86 17.32
N ASN A 511 -2.88 34.11 17.40
CA ASN A 511 -2.12 35.18 18.04
C ASN A 511 -2.51 35.24 19.53
N VAL A 512 -1.55 35.01 20.40
CA VAL A 512 -1.73 35.06 21.85
C VAL A 512 -0.97 36.25 22.39
N GLY A 513 -1.64 37.14 23.17
CA GLY A 513 -1.01 38.29 23.83
C GLY A 513 -1.58 38.49 25.21
N PHE A 514 -0.79 39.12 26.07
CA PHE A 514 -1.25 39.58 27.40
C PHE A 514 -1.74 41.00 27.28
N VAL A 515 -2.94 41.27 27.81
CA VAL A 515 -3.56 42.61 27.88
C VAL A 515 -3.84 42.96 29.32
N LYS A 516 -3.84 44.24 29.62
CA LYS A 516 -4.09 44.74 30.99
C LYS A 516 -5.56 44.58 31.40
N SER A 517 -6.47 44.58 30.45
CA SER A 517 -7.92 44.36 30.64
C SER A 517 -8.52 43.76 29.38
N VAL A 518 -9.57 42.95 29.49
CA VAL A 518 -10.37 42.36 28.40
C VAL A 518 -11.75 43.02 28.40
#